data_35fc52d8da2c25a5573172790b5ce489
#
_entry.id   35fc52d8da2c25a5573172790b5ce489
#
_cell.length_a   1.000
_cell.length_b   1.000
_cell.length_c   1.000
_cell.angle_alpha   90.00
_cell.angle_beta   90.00
_cell.angle_gamma   90.00
#
_symmetry.space_group_name_H-M   'P 1'
#
loop_
_entity.id
_entity.type
_entity.pdbx_description
1 polymer ?
#
loop_
_entity_poly.entity_id
_entity_poly.type
_entity_poly.pdbx_seq_one_letter_code
_entity_poly.pdbx_strand_id
1 'polypeptide(L)'
;MVLQENPTISDCETSNNRLRVVELFAGVGGFRLGLEGWDGKSALSGYRMPLRDRGEGGYDVVWSNQWEPSTKRQHANEVYEARWPKAHHCGDDIGSVPTEGIPDHDLLVGGFPCQDYSVATTLKNSKGLRGKKGVLWWQIERILREKGE
;
A
#
# COMPACT_ATOMS: atom_id res chain seq x y z
N MET A 1 53.97 -18.45 -23.40
CA MET A 1 52.75 -19.21 -23.03
C MET A 1 52.03 -18.39 -21.97
N VAL A 2 51.09 -17.55 -22.41
CA VAL A 2 50.38 -16.60 -21.56
C VAL A 2 49.09 -17.29 -21.17
N LEU A 3 48.93 -17.55 -19.89
CA LEU A 3 47.67 -18.08 -19.33
C LEU A 3 46.66 -16.93 -19.29
N GLN A 4 45.60 -17.04 -20.10
CA GLN A 4 44.43 -16.19 -19.99
C GLN A 4 43.68 -16.55 -18.70
N GLU A 5 43.61 -15.62 -17.78
CA GLU A 5 42.72 -15.71 -16.64
C GLU A 5 41.28 -15.55 -17.12
N ASN A 6 40.48 -16.56 -16.83
CA ASN A 6 39.02 -16.50 -17.03
C ASN A 6 38.42 -15.42 -16.09
N PRO A 7 37.50 -14.58 -16.55
CA PRO A 7 36.81 -13.66 -15.66
C PRO A 7 35.94 -14.46 -14.68
N THR A 8 36.20 -14.24 -13.41
CA THR A 8 35.39 -14.72 -12.29
C THR A 8 33.98 -14.21 -12.44
N ILE A 9 33.03 -15.15 -12.42
CA ILE A 9 31.59 -14.89 -12.33
C ILE A 9 31.34 -14.40 -10.88
N SER A 10 31.40 -13.11 -10.68
CA SER A 10 30.97 -12.46 -9.46
C SER A 10 30.39 -11.10 -9.83
N ASP A 11 29.12 -11.09 -10.19
CA ASP A 11 28.19 -9.98 -10.02
C ASP A 11 26.81 -10.46 -10.52
N CYS A 12 26.34 -11.54 -9.89
CA CYS A 12 24.92 -11.76 -9.85
C CYS A 12 24.38 -10.75 -8.84
N GLU A 13 24.03 -9.54 -9.32
CA GLU A 13 23.11 -8.67 -8.61
C GLU A 13 21.88 -9.53 -8.32
N THR A 14 21.68 -9.87 -7.05
CA THR A 14 20.43 -10.44 -6.58
C THR A 14 19.38 -9.37 -6.81
N SER A 15 18.77 -9.37 -7.99
CA SER A 15 17.58 -8.57 -8.25
C SER A 15 16.59 -8.98 -7.18
N ASN A 16 16.27 -8.03 -6.32
CA ASN A 16 15.28 -8.24 -5.27
C ASN A 16 13.94 -8.51 -5.99
N ASN A 17 13.65 -9.77 -6.28
CA ASN A 17 12.49 -10.23 -7.04
C ASN A 17 11.20 -10.14 -6.19
N ARG A 18 11.08 -9.05 -5.42
CA ARG A 18 9.91 -8.76 -4.60
C ARG A 18 8.98 -7.85 -5.36
N LEU A 19 7.70 -8.13 -5.28
CA LEU A 19 6.68 -7.26 -5.86
C LEU A 19 6.56 -5.96 -5.05
N ARG A 20 6.72 -4.84 -5.74
CA ARG A 20 6.52 -3.51 -5.17
C ARG A 20 5.02 -3.25 -5.06
N VAL A 21 4.56 -2.90 -3.88
CA VAL A 21 3.14 -2.73 -3.59
C VAL A 21 2.84 -1.27 -3.24
N VAL A 22 1.79 -0.73 -3.84
CA VAL A 22 1.15 0.52 -3.42
C VAL A 22 -0.13 0.18 -2.66
N GLU A 23 -0.27 0.68 -1.43
CA GLU A 23 -1.44 0.46 -0.57
C GLU A 23 -2.26 1.74 -0.46
N LEU A 24 -3.47 1.74 -1.02
CA LEU A 24 -4.43 2.85 -0.93
C LEU A 24 -5.48 2.59 0.14
N PHE A 25 -5.94 3.66 0.79
CA PHE A 25 -6.94 3.57 1.87
C PHE A 25 -6.49 2.59 2.95
N ALA A 26 -5.21 2.69 3.32
CA ALA A 26 -4.48 1.71 4.11
C ALA A 26 -5.08 1.47 5.50
N GLY A 27 -5.90 2.40 6.01
CA GLY A 27 -6.42 2.32 7.37
C GLY A 27 -5.26 2.26 8.36
N VAL A 28 -5.27 1.22 9.18
CA VAL A 28 -4.19 0.93 10.14
C VAL A 28 -3.12 -0.03 9.57
N GLY A 29 -3.08 -0.24 8.26
CA GLY A 29 -2.09 -1.08 7.57
C GLY A 29 -2.44 -2.57 7.52
N GLY A 30 -3.69 -2.89 7.24
CA GLY A 30 -4.15 -4.28 7.19
C GLY A 30 -3.50 -5.10 6.08
N PHE A 31 -3.40 -4.56 4.88
CA PHE A 31 -2.74 -5.23 3.76
C PHE A 31 -1.24 -5.38 4.01
N ARG A 32 -0.58 -4.31 4.43
CA ARG A 32 0.85 -4.34 4.74
C ARG A 32 1.18 -5.38 5.80
N LEU A 33 0.37 -5.44 6.88
CA LEU A 33 0.51 -6.44 7.91
C LEU A 33 0.42 -7.87 7.34
N GLY A 34 -0.51 -8.11 6.42
CA GLY A 34 -0.68 -9.40 5.74
C GLY A 34 0.45 -9.75 4.78
N LEU A 35 0.98 -8.76 4.07
CA LEU A 35 2.00 -8.94 3.03
C LEU A 35 3.42 -9.04 3.60
N GLU A 36 3.79 -8.14 4.53
CA GLU A 36 5.14 -8.05 5.08
C GLU A 36 5.28 -8.63 6.49
N GLY A 37 4.17 -8.71 7.25
CA GLY A 37 4.20 -8.98 8.68
C GLY A 37 4.56 -7.74 9.50
N TRP A 38 4.76 -7.94 10.80
CA TRP A 38 5.14 -6.88 11.74
C TRP A 38 5.81 -7.49 12.98
N ASP A 39 6.98 -7.02 13.31
CA ASP A 39 7.79 -7.48 14.44
C ASP A 39 7.58 -6.65 15.73
N GLY A 40 6.74 -5.62 15.66
CA GLY A 40 6.44 -4.78 16.80
C GLY A 40 5.67 -5.50 17.90
N LYS A 41 5.59 -4.85 19.05
CA LYS A 41 4.89 -5.36 20.24
C LYS A 41 3.65 -4.52 20.49
N SER A 42 2.54 -5.19 20.80
CA SER A 42 1.35 -4.54 21.32
C SER A 42 1.30 -4.74 22.85
N ALA A 43 1.07 -3.65 23.58
CA ALA A 43 0.87 -3.71 25.02
C ALA A 43 -0.43 -4.43 25.44
N LEU A 44 -1.41 -4.47 24.51
CA LEU A 44 -2.76 -4.98 24.77
C LEU A 44 -3.04 -6.35 24.14
N SER A 45 -2.06 -6.92 23.40
CA SER A 45 -2.25 -8.20 22.71
C SER A 45 -0.97 -9.03 22.72
N GLY A 46 -1.09 -10.29 23.07
CA GLY A 46 -0.02 -11.29 22.92
C GLY A 46 0.15 -11.79 21.48
N TYR A 47 -0.75 -11.39 20.56
CA TYR A 47 -0.65 -11.79 19.17
C TYR A 47 0.55 -11.12 18.50
N ARG A 48 1.29 -11.92 17.74
CA ARG A 48 2.43 -11.48 16.94
C ARG A 48 2.28 -12.01 15.53
N MET A 49 2.58 -11.20 14.58
CA MET A 49 2.70 -11.59 13.18
C MET A 49 4.15 -11.39 12.78
N PRO A 50 4.98 -12.43 12.80
CA PRO A 50 6.39 -12.29 12.48
C PRO A 50 6.53 -11.75 11.05
N LEU A 51 7.63 -11.02 10.82
CA LEU A 51 8.00 -10.61 9.46
C LEU A 51 8.01 -11.85 8.57
N ARG A 52 7.40 -11.73 7.41
CA ARG A 52 7.46 -12.79 6.42
C ARG A 52 8.89 -12.94 5.94
N ASP A 53 9.25 -14.18 5.63
CA ASP A 53 10.55 -14.46 5.06
C ASP A 53 10.77 -13.55 3.84
N ARG A 54 11.90 -12.85 3.85
CA ARG A 54 12.29 -11.95 2.76
C ARG A 54 12.99 -12.68 1.62
N GLY A 55 12.72 -13.97 1.45
CA GLY A 55 13.16 -14.75 0.32
C GLY A 55 12.56 -14.29 -1.02
N GLU A 56 12.90 -14.99 -2.10
CA GLU A 56 12.36 -14.74 -3.44
C GLU A 56 10.83 -14.79 -3.43
N GLY A 57 10.17 -13.85 -4.13
CA GLY A 57 8.72 -13.81 -4.30
C GLY A 57 7.94 -13.16 -3.16
N GLY A 58 8.56 -12.36 -2.30
CA GLY A 58 7.86 -11.57 -1.27
C GLY A 58 7.26 -10.26 -1.79
N TYR A 59 6.73 -9.48 -0.86
CA TYR A 59 6.14 -8.18 -1.13
C TYR A 59 6.89 -7.07 -0.38
N ASP A 60 6.98 -5.89 -1.01
CA ASP A 60 7.46 -4.66 -0.40
C ASP A 60 6.42 -3.56 -0.59
N VAL A 61 5.81 -3.09 0.49
CA VAL A 61 4.93 -1.93 0.44
C VAL A 61 5.78 -0.68 0.34
N VAL A 62 6.00 -0.23 -0.89
CA VAL A 62 6.88 0.89 -1.22
C VAL A 62 6.23 2.24 -0.98
N TRP A 63 4.92 2.31 -0.98
CA TRP A 63 4.16 3.53 -0.71
C TRP A 63 2.75 3.20 -0.20
N SER A 64 2.21 4.06 0.64
CA SER A 64 0.85 3.92 1.16
C SER A 64 0.17 5.26 1.35
N ASN A 65 -1.17 5.25 1.31
CA ASN A 65 -1.98 6.43 1.55
C ASN A 65 -3.16 6.12 2.48
N GLN A 66 -3.38 7.02 3.44
CA GLN A 66 -4.57 7.00 4.30
C GLN A 66 -4.99 8.41 4.65
N TRP A 67 -6.23 8.76 4.34
CA TRP A 67 -6.83 10.02 4.73
C TRP A 67 -8.35 9.87 4.95
N GLU A 68 -8.89 10.53 5.97
CA GLU A 68 -10.30 10.53 6.29
C GLU A 68 -10.85 11.96 6.30
N PRO A 69 -11.74 12.33 5.34
CA PRO A 69 -12.27 13.67 5.21
C PRO A 69 -13.18 14.10 6.36
N SER A 70 -13.74 13.15 7.11
CA SER A 70 -14.74 13.39 8.15
C SER A 70 -14.15 13.69 9.52
N THR A 71 -12.84 13.51 9.69
CA THR A 71 -12.18 13.67 10.99
C THR A 71 -11.09 14.72 10.96
N LYS A 72 -11.01 15.55 12.02
CA LYS A 72 -9.89 16.50 12.17
C LYS A 72 -8.58 15.79 12.53
N ARG A 73 -8.68 14.70 13.28
CA ARG A 73 -7.53 13.90 13.70
C ARG A 73 -7.51 12.58 12.95
N GLN A 74 -6.43 12.36 12.26
CA GLN A 74 -6.25 11.20 11.37
C GLN A 74 -5.73 9.99 12.16
N HIS A 75 -6.59 9.41 13.03
CA HIS A 75 -6.18 8.32 13.93
C HIS A 75 -5.62 7.09 13.21
N ALA A 76 -6.19 6.70 12.08
CA ALA A 76 -5.69 5.57 11.32
C ALA A 76 -4.29 5.84 10.78
N ASN A 77 -4.06 7.04 10.25
CA ASN A 77 -2.76 7.50 9.78
C ASN A 77 -1.71 7.48 10.91
N GLU A 78 -2.06 8.04 12.10
CA GLU A 78 -1.17 8.03 13.26
C GLU A 78 -0.76 6.60 13.67
N VAL A 79 -1.69 5.65 13.63
CA VAL A 79 -1.42 4.25 13.94
C VAL A 79 -0.52 3.61 12.89
N TYR A 80 -0.74 3.92 11.61
CA TYR A 80 0.09 3.42 10.51
C TYR A 80 1.54 3.89 10.67
N GLU A 81 1.75 5.19 10.85
CA GLU A 81 3.06 5.80 11.04
C GLU A 81 3.79 5.25 12.29
N ALA A 82 3.04 5.03 13.38
CA ALA A 82 3.60 4.44 14.60
C ALA A 82 4.06 2.98 14.41
N ARG A 83 3.40 2.23 13.52
CA ARG A 83 3.79 0.85 13.20
C ARG A 83 4.98 0.78 12.26
N TRP A 84 5.01 1.65 11.27
CA TRP A 84 6.04 1.68 10.23
C TRP A 84 6.65 3.09 10.08
N PRO A 85 7.43 3.54 11.06
CA PRO A 85 7.93 4.93 11.11
C PRO A 85 8.91 5.28 9.98
N LYS A 86 9.37 4.29 9.22
CA LYS A 86 10.24 4.47 8.05
C LYS A 86 9.50 4.28 6.72
N ALA A 87 8.19 4.08 6.75
CA ALA A 87 7.39 3.90 5.54
C ALA A 87 7.24 5.22 4.78
N HIS A 88 7.19 5.14 3.46
CA HIS A 88 6.72 6.23 2.63
C HIS A 88 5.18 6.25 2.69
N HIS A 89 4.67 6.99 3.68
CA HIS A 89 3.24 7.09 3.95
C HIS A 89 2.74 8.50 3.68
N CYS A 90 1.64 8.60 2.95
CA CYS A 90 1.00 9.87 2.60
C CYS A 90 -0.33 10.00 3.36
N GLY A 91 -0.45 11.06 4.15
CA GLY A 91 -1.64 11.39 4.94
C GLY A 91 -2.59 12.38 4.27
N ASP A 92 -2.42 12.67 2.98
CA ASP A 92 -3.24 13.63 2.23
C ASP A 92 -4.38 12.95 1.47
N ASP A 93 -5.37 13.74 1.05
CA ASP A 93 -6.41 13.28 0.15
C ASP A 93 -5.80 12.74 -1.15
N ILE A 94 -6.04 11.48 -1.47
CA ILE A 94 -5.52 10.83 -2.68
C ILE A 94 -5.91 11.58 -3.96
N GLY A 95 -7.02 12.30 -3.95
CA GLY A 95 -7.43 13.14 -5.07
C GLY A 95 -6.52 14.34 -5.31
N SER A 96 -5.76 14.77 -4.29
CA SER A 96 -4.80 15.87 -4.38
C SER A 96 -3.37 15.40 -4.65
N VAL A 97 -3.10 14.10 -4.56
CA VAL A 97 -1.77 13.53 -4.79
C VAL A 97 -1.52 13.37 -6.29
N PRO A 98 -0.49 14.04 -6.84
CA PRO A 98 -0.09 13.82 -8.23
C PRO A 98 0.38 12.38 -8.45
N THR A 99 0.02 11.80 -9.59
CA THR A 99 0.39 10.40 -9.90
C THR A 99 1.91 10.20 -10.02
N GLU A 100 2.62 11.24 -10.42
CA GLU A 100 4.09 11.25 -10.48
C GLU A 100 4.73 11.09 -9.10
N GLY A 101 4.03 11.50 -8.04
CA GLY A 101 4.46 11.32 -6.65
C GLY A 101 4.27 9.90 -6.10
N ILE A 102 3.53 9.06 -6.84
CA ILE A 102 3.31 7.66 -6.50
C ILE A 102 4.39 6.83 -7.21
N PRO A 103 5.18 5.99 -6.53
CA PRO A 103 6.21 5.21 -7.17
C PRO A 103 5.64 4.16 -8.13
N ASP A 104 6.45 3.72 -9.09
CA ASP A 104 6.11 2.59 -9.93
C ASP A 104 5.99 1.32 -9.07
N HIS A 105 5.03 0.49 -9.40
CA HIS A 105 4.66 -0.67 -8.59
C HIS A 105 4.13 -1.81 -9.44
N ASP A 106 4.21 -3.01 -8.88
CA ASP A 106 3.78 -4.24 -9.54
C ASP A 106 2.38 -4.67 -9.07
N LEU A 107 1.96 -4.19 -7.89
CA LEU A 107 0.68 -4.51 -7.28
C LEU A 107 0.09 -3.28 -6.59
N LEU A 108 -1.17 -2.97 -6.88
CA LEU A 108 -1.96 -1.99 -6.16
C LEU A 108 -3.01 -2.70 -5.32
N VAL A 109 -3.03 -2.43 -4.01
CA VAL A 109 -4.03 -2.93 -3.07
C VAL A 109 -4.77 -1.77 -2.43
N GLY A 110 -6.05 -1.96 -2.11
CA GLY A 110 -6.82 -0.90 -1.47
C GLY A 110 -8.20 -1.35 -1.02
N GLY A 111 -8.60 -0.91 0.16
CA GLY A 111 -9.91 -1.15 0.75
C GLY A 111 -10.73 0.14 0.84
N PHE A 112 -11.16 0.70 -0.29
CA PHE A 112 -11.95 1.94 -0.25
C PHE A 112 -13.32 1.73 0.43
N PRO A 113 -13.86 2.78 1.11
CA PRO A 113 -15.15 2.71 1.77
C PRO A 113 -16.27 2.47 0.76
N CYS A 114 -16.94 1.33 0.85
CA CYS A 114 -18.03 0.94 -0.06
C CYS A 114 -19.43 1.31 0.43
N GLN A 115 -19.56 2.27 1.35
CA GLN A 115 -20.84 2.65 1.94
C GLN A 115 -21.88 3.15 0.91
N ASP A 116 -21.43 3.75 -0.19
CA ASP A 116 -22.29 4.20 -1.28
C ASP A 116 -22.78 3.04 -2.17
N TYR A 117 -22.18 1.85 -2.03
CA TYR A 117 -22.56 0.63 -2.77
C TYR A 117 -23.27 -0.39 -1.90
N SER A 118 -23.29 -0.19 -0.58
CA SER A 118 -23.87 -1.17 0.34
C SER A 118 -25.39 -1.21 0.20
N VAL A 119 -25.95 -2.41 0.10
CA VAL A 119 -27.40 -2.66 0.15
C VAL A 119 -28.05 -2.24 1.47
N ALA A 120 -27.25 -2.02 2.52
CA ALA A 120 -27.72 -1.45 3.79
C ALA A 120 -28.07 0.04 3.68
N THR A 121 -27.58 0.72 2.65
CA THR A 121 -27.98 2.09 2.34
C THR A 121 -29.28 2.03 1.56
N THR A 122 -30.34 2.71 2.06
CA THR A 122 -31.62 2.79 1.36
C THR A 122 -31.39 3.25 -0.08
N LEU A 123 -32.05 2.60 -1.06
CA LEU A 123 -31.94 2.89 -2.51
C LEU A 123 -32.06 4.38 -2.85
N LYS A 124 -32.79 5.19 -2.04
CA LYS A 124 -32.90 6.64 -2.17
C LYS A 124 -31.59 7.37 -1.86
N ASN A 125 -30.72 6.82 -1.03
CA ASN A 125 -29.49 7.46 -0.56
C ASN A 125 -28.21 6.86 -1.17
N SER A 126 -28.34 5.76 -1.90
CA SER A 126 -27.22 5.13 -2.61
C SER A 126 -26.94 5.90 -3.90
N LYS A 127 -25.77 6.55 -3.97
CA LYS A 127 -25.31 7.30 -5.15
C LYS A 127 -24.33 6.50 -6.01
N GLY A 128 -23.98 5.28 -5.58
CA GLY A 128 -23.04 4.41 -6.28
C GLY A 128 -21.72 5.15 -6.64
N LEU A 129 -21.27 4.97 -7.88
CA LEU A 129 -20.06 5.62 -8.42
C LEU A 129 -20.11 7.17 -8.44
N ARG A 130 -21.31 7.76 -8.33
CA ARG A 130 -21.50 9.23 -8.29
C ARG A 130 -21.53 9.79 -6.88
N GLY A 131 -21.54 8.95 -5.84
CA GLY A 131 -21.47 9.37 -4.45
C GLY A 131 -20.07 9.87 -4.06
N LYS A 132 -19.99 10.65 -2.96
CA LYS A 132 -18.70 11.19 -2.48
C LYS A 132 -17.63 10.12 -2.23
N LYS A 133 -18.02 8.91 -1.83
CA LYS A 133 -17.12 7.77 -1.59
C LYS A 133 -16.92 6.93 -2.84
N GLY A 134 -17.86 6.93 -3.78
CA GLY A 134 -17.72 6.33 -5.10
C GLY A 134 -16.65 7.00 -5.95
N VAL A 135 -16.37 8.29 -5.69
CA VAL A 135 -15.30 9.03 -6.34
C VAL A 135 -13.91 8.43 -6.08
N LEU A 136 -13.73 7.73 -4.95
CA LEU A 136 -12.45 7.09 -4.61
C LEU A 136 -12.07 5.96 -5.58
N TRP A 137 -13.04 5.29 -6.20
CA TRP A 137 -12.79 4.32 -7.25
C TRP A 137 -12.07 4.94 -8.46
N TRP A 138 -12.42 6.17 -8.81
CA TRP A 138 -11.80 6.86 -9.93
C TRP A 138 -10.34 7.22 -9.67
N GLN A 139 -9.93 7.32 -8.39
CA GLN A 139 -8.52 7.50 -8.06
C GLN A 139 -7.72 6.23 -8.28
N ILE A 140 -8.31 5.06 -7.98
CA ILE A 140 -7.70 3.76 -8.31
C ILE A 140 -7.54 3.63 -9.83
N GLU A 141 -8.60 3.91 -10.59
CA GLU A 141 -8.58 3.86 -12.06
C GLU A 141 -7.54 4.82 -12.65
N ARG A 142 -7.46 6.05 -12.14
CA ARG A 142 -6.46 7.04 -12.54
C ARG A 142 -5.05 6.50 -12.38
N ILE A 143 -4.73 5.98 -11.19
CA ILE A 143 -3.40 5.47 -10.87
C ILE A 143 -3.05 4.27 -11.75
N LEU A 144 -3.97 3.33 -11.92
CA LEU A 144 -3.75 2.15 -12.77
C LEU A 144 -3.55 2.52 -14.23
N ARG A 145 -4.28 3.50 -14.74
CA ARG A 145 -4.15 3.95 -16.13
C ARG A 145 -2.83 4.68 -16.39
N GLU A 146 -2.36 5.46 -15.42
CA GLU A 146 -1.17 6.29 -15.57
C GLU A 146 0.14 5.55 -15.21
N LYS A 147 0.03 4.46 -14.45
CA LYS A 147 1.17 3.65 -14.00
C LYS A 147 1.17 2.22 -14.54
N GLY A 148 0.13 1.81 -15.23
CA GLY A 148 -0.08 0.43 -15.66
C GLY A 148 0.34 0.14 -17.11
N GLU A 149 1.39 0.80 -17.63
CA GLU A 149 2.01 0.44 -18.93
C GLU A 149 3.01 -0.70 -18.78
#